data_08547d5a23de9e04dbd05d80bcfa9ca6
#
_entry.id   08547d5a23de9e04dbd05d80bcfa9ca6
#
_cell.length_a   1.000
_cell.length_b   1.000
_cell.length_c   1.000
_cell.angle_alpha   90.00
_cell.angle_beta   90.00
_cell.angle_gamma   90.00
#
_symmetry.space_group_name_H-M   'P 1'
#
loop_
_entity.id
_entity.type
_entity.pdbx_description
1 polymer ?
#
loop_
_entity_poly.entity_id
_entity_poly.type
_entity_poly.pdbx_seq_one_letter_code
_entity_poly.pdbx_strand_id
1 'polypeptide(L)'
;MIDDLLIAATAAAPVLLYRWRARVGQKPQPNFAAWGLLLCFIYCAMGHFILNGELVEMLPPFVPFRSVVIYGTGALELLVATALAMPRRRRHGAITAIMLLVLFLPANIYACLNHVGVGEHKLGPIYLAVRIPLQLWLIGVALAVMRLDSTAGPSFCSVIGLQKLRSDLASQQPVVALKMSRSSTSAR
;
A
#
# COMPACT_ATOMS: atom_id res chain seq x y z
N MET A 1 0.78 7.51 23.03
CA MET A 1 1.69 8.49 22.37
C MET A 1 2.92 7.82 21.78
N ILE A 2 3.61 6.93 22.52
CA ILE A 2 4.78 6.19 21.97
C ILE A 2 4.35 5.31 20.81
N ASP A 3 3.26 4.57 20.95
CA ASP A 3 2.75 3.68 19.91
C ASP A 3 2.29 4.45 18.66
N ASP A 4 1.58 5.57 18.84
CA ASP A 4 1.15 6.41 17.72
C ASP A 4 2.33 7.10 17.03
N LEU A 5 3.35 7.50 17.81
CA LEU A 5 4.58 8.06 17.27
C LEU A 5 5.34 7.00 16.46
N LEU A 6 5.34 5.74 16.91
CA LEU A 6 5.95 4.62 16.22
C LEU A 6 5.21 4.29 14.90
N ILE A 7 3.88 4.29 14.95
CA ILE A 7 3.03 4.14 13.76
C ILE A 7 3.27 5.29 12.77
N ALA A 8 3.27 6.53 13.26
CA ALA A 8 3.54 7.71 12.44
C ALA A 8 4.95 7.67 11.83
N ALA A 9 5.96 7.29 12.62
CA ALA A 9 7.34 7.20 12.17
C ALA A 9 7.54 6.10 11.12
N THR A 10 6.96 4.91 11.33
CA THR A 10 7.05 3.80 10.37
C THR A 10 6.35 4.12 9.04
N ALA A 11 5.25 4.86 9.08
CA ALA A 11 4.56 5.31 7.89
C ALA A 11 5.23 6.54 7.22
N ALA A 12 5.80 7.45 8.02
CA ALA A 12 6.41 8.68 7.53
C ALA A 12 7.83 8.48 6.97
N ALA A 13 8.64 7.65 7.61
CA ALA A 13 10.06 7.46 7.24
C ALA A 13 10.24 7.07 5.75
N PRO A 14 9.51 6.10 5.19
CA PRO A 14 9.62 5.76 3.77
C PRO A 14 9.12 6.88 2.85
N VAL A 15 8.09 7.62 3.25
CA VAL A 15 7.56 8.76 2.47
C VAL A 15 8.55 9.93 2.45
N LEU A 16 9.16 10.22 3.60
CA LEU A 16 10.20 11.24 3.71
C LEU A 16 11.44 10.86 2.91
N LEU A 17 11.86 9.60 2.96
CA LEU A 17 12.98 9.09 2.18
C LEU A 17 12.68 9.16 0.67
N TYR A 18 11.45 8.85 0.25
CA TYR A 18 10.98 9.02 -1.13
C TYR A 18 11.10 10.48 -1.58
N ARG A 19 10.60 11.43 -0.80
CA ARG A 19 10.65 12.87 -1.11
C ARG A 19 12.09 13.40 -1.11
N TRP A 20 12.92 12.94 -0.18
CA TRP A 20 14.33 13.33 -0.11
C TRP A 20 15.08 12.84 -1.36
N ARG A 21 14.91 11.58 -1.76
CA ARG A 21 15.51 11.03 -2.97
C ARG A 21 15.07 11.77 -4.23
N ALA A 22 13.81 12.13 -4.33
CA ALA A 22 13.29 12.93 -5.43
C ALA A 22 13.97 14.31 -5.50
N ARG A 23 14.25 14.95 -4.36
CA ARG A 23 14.96 16.23 -4.29
C ARG A 23 16.43 16.13 -4.70
N VAL A 24 17.07 14.99 -4.46
CA VAL A 24 18.49 14.73 -4.80
C VAL A 24 18.65 14.21 -6.24
N GLY A 25 17.60 14.24 -7.05
CA GLY A 25 17.62 13.82 -8.46
C GLY A 25 17.67 12.31 -8.68
N GLN A 26 17.53 11.50 -7.62
CA GLN A 26 17.43 10.05 -7.74
C GLN A 26 15.98 9.67 -8.11
N LYS A 27 15.84 8.73 -9.06
CA LYS A 27 14.51 8.21 -9.43
C LYS A 27 13.81 7.65 -8.18
N PRO A 28 12.70 8.25 -7.74
CA PRO A 28 11.97 7.77 -6.59
C PRO A 28 11.40 6.37 -6.89
N GLN A 29 11.70 5.42 -6.01
CA GLN A 29 11.10 4.10 -6.14
C GLN A 29 9.73 4.09 -5.47
N PRO A 30 8.65 3.73 -6.16
CA PRO A 30 7.28 3.73 -5.61
C PRO A 30 7.11 2.76 -4.43
N ASN A 31 8.08 1.88 -4.24
CA ASN A 31 8.03 0.82 -3.23
C ASN A 31 8.13 1.34 -1.78
N PHE A 32 8.79 2.49 -1.53
CA PHE A 32 9.02 2.96 -0.15
C PHE A 32 7.73 3.26 0.62
N ALA A 33 6.74 3.89 -0.01
CA ALA A 33 5.47 4.16 0.64
C ALA A 33 4.71 2.87 0.99
N ALA A 34 4.77 1.87 0.09
CA ALA A 34 4.17 0.57 0.34
C ALA A 34 4.85 -0.19 1.49
N TRP A 35 6.18 -0.12 1.60
CA TRP A 35 6.92 -0.72 2.71
C TRP A 35 6.58 -0.08 4.05
N GLY A 36 6.44 1.25 4.11
CA GLY A 36 6.03 1.93 5.34
C GLY A 36 4.63 1.52 5.80
N LEU A 37 3.69 1.48 4.86
CA LEU A 37 2.32 1.04 5.15
C LEU A 37 2.28 -0.44 5.58
N LEU A 38 3.07 -1.30 4.92
CA LEU A 38 3.23 -2.71 5.27
C LEU A 38 3.71 -2.89 6.71
N LEU A 39 4.79 -2.21 7.09
CA LEU A 39 5.34 -2.29 8.45
C LEU A 39 4.34 -1.81 9.50
N CYS A 40 3.59 -0.75 9.18
CA CYS A 40 2.53 -0.25 10.05
C CYS A 40 1.44 -1.32 10.26
N PHE A 41 0.98 -1.99 9.20
CA PHE A 41 -0.03 -3.03 9.30
C PHE A 41 0.48 -4.29 10.04
N ILE A 42 1.75 -4.67 9.88
CA ILE A 42 2.34 -5.75 10.69
C ILE A 42 2.33 -5.37 12.18
N TYR A 43 2.75 -4.14 12.50
CA TYR A 43 2.78 -3.67 13.89
C TYR A 43 1.37 -3.67 14.51
N CYS A 44 0.37 -3.14 13.81
CA CYS A 44 -1.02 -3.16 14.26
C CYS A 44 -1.55 -4.59 14.43
N ALA A 45 -1.29 -5.47 13.47
CA ALA A 45 -1.69 -6.87 13.55
C ALA A 45 -1.11 -7.58 14.78
N MET A 46 0.16 -7.33 15.11
CA MET A 46 0.77 -7.86 16.33
C MET A 46 0.00 -7.41 17.57
N GLY A 47 -0.43 -6.14 17.62
CA GLY A 47 -1.27 -5.60 18.69
C GLY A 47 -2.57 -6.39 18.84
N HIS A 48 -3.24 -6.78 17.75
CA HIS A 48 -4.48 -7.56 17.78
C HIS A 48 -4.29 -8.95 18.41
N PHE A 49 -3.12 -9.55 18.26
CA PHE A 49 -2.84 -10.86 18.88
C PHE A 49 -2.33 -10.75 20.33
N ILE A 50 -1.55 -9.73 20.66
CA ILE A 50 -0.93 -9.57 21.97
C ILE A 50 -1.88 -8.90 22.96
N LEU A 51 -2.60 -7.85 22.53
CA LEU A 51 -3.44 -6.99 23.37
C LEU A 51 -4.94 -7.26 23.16
N ASN A 52 -5.32 -8.50 22.79
CA ASN A 52 -6.70 -8.85 22.47
C ASN A 52 -7.71 -8.42 23.54
N GLY A 53 -7.38 -8.64 24.82
CA GLY A 53 -8.26 -8.30 25.95
C GLY A 53 -8.63 -6.81 25.97
N GLU A 54 -7.62 -5.92 25.85
CA GLU A 54 -7.85 -4.47 25.86
C GLU A 54 -8.53 -3.99 24.57
N LEU A 55 -8.23 -4.60 23.42
CA LEU A 55 -8.87 -4.28 22.15
C LEU A 55 -10.35 -4.70 22.10
N VAL A 56 -10.71 -5.78 22.80
CA VAL A 56 -12.12 -6.20 22.95
C VAL A 56 -12.95 -5.12 23.66
N GLU A 57 -12.36 -4.42 24.62
CA GLU A 57 -13.02 -3.30 25.31
C GLU A 57 -13.32 -2.11 24.38
N MET A 58 -12.54 -1.94 23.32
CA MET A 58 -12.74 -0.89 22.31
C MET A 58 -13.98 -1.13 21.43
N LEU A 59 -14.52 -2.35 21.43
CA LEU A 59 -15.73 -2.66 20.68
C LEU A 59 -16.97 -2.46 21.52
N PRO A 60 -18.04 -1.84 20.95
CA PRO A 60 -19.31 -1.67 21.65
C PRO A 60 -19.88 -3.00 22.14
N PRO A 61 -20.61 -3.03 23.29
CA PRO A 61 -21.13 -4.27 23.87
C PRO A 61 -22.10 -5.07 22.98
N PHE A 62 -22.75 -4.42 22.03
CA PHE A 62 -23.68 -5.05 21.10
C PHE A 62 -23.00 -5.88 19.99
N VAL A 63 -21.67 -5.75 19.83
CA VAL A 63 -20.91 -6.54 18.84
C VAL A 63 -20.78 -7.98 19.36
N PRO A 64 -21.32 -8.98 18.66
CA PRO A 64 -21.17 -10.38 19.07
C PRO A 64 -19.75 -10.88 18.80
N PHE A 65 -19.30 -11.86 19.57
CA PHE A 65 -17.99 -12.53 19.37
C PHE A 65 -16.80 -11.57 19.24
N ARG A 66 -16.75 -10.53 20.07
CA ARG A 66 -15.73 -9.46 20.01
C ARG A 66 -14.30 -9.96 19.88
N SER A 67 -13.90 -10.99 20.63
CA SER A 67 -12.54 -11.58 20.51
C SER A 67 -12.28 -12.18 19.14
N VAL A 68 -13.27 -12.83 18.54
CA VAL A 68 -13.14 -13.39 17.18
C VAL A 68 -13.01 -12.28 16.15
N VAL A 69 -13.74 -11.17 16.34
CA VAL A 69 -13.63 -9.98 15.48
C VAL A 69 -12.22 -9.40 15.57
N ILE A 70 -11.66 -9.25 16.78
CA ILE A 70 -10.30 -8.72 16.98
C ILE A 70 -9.24 -9.62 16.33
N TYR A 71 -9.28 -10.93 16.54
CA TYR A 71 -8.35 -11.85 15.86
C TYR A 71 -8.55 -11.85 14.34
N GLY A 72 -9.79 -11.79 13.87
CA GLY A 72 -10.12 -11.73 12.45
C GLY A 72 -9.58 -10.47 11.78
N THR A 73 -9.70 -9.31 12.46
CA THR A 73 -9.15 -8.04 11.94
C THR A 73 -7.62 -8.07 11.92
N GLY A 74 -6.96 -8.63 12.95
CA GLY A 74 -5.51 -8.83 12.93
C GLY A 74 -5.04 -9.73 11.78
N ALA A 75 -5.78 -10.81 11.50
CA ALA A 75 -5.48 -11.67 10.34
C ALA A 75 -5.66 -10.91 9.00
N LEU A 76 -6.72 -10.10 8.87
CA LEU A 76 -6.93 -9.24 7.70
C LEU A 76 -5.80 -8.22 7.53
N GLU A 77 -5.29 -7.63 8.61
CA GLU A 77 -4.15 -6.73 8.57
C GLU A 77 -2.88 -7.42 8.04
N LEU A 78 -2.61 -8.67 8.46
CA LEU A 78 -1.51 -9.47 7.91
C LEU A 78 -1.70 -9.77 6.42
N LEU A 79 -2.94 -10.05 5.98
CA LEU A 79 -3.24 -10.25 4.56
C LEU A 79 -3.00 -8.96 3.76
N VAL A 80 -3.39 -7.80 4.31
CA VAL A 80 -3.09 -6.49 3.71
C VAL A 80 -1.60 -6.26 3.60
N ALA A 81 -0.83 -6.50 4.68
CA ALA A 81 0.62 -6.39 4.66
C ALA A 81 1.25 -7.29 3.60
N THR A 82 0.79 -8.54 3.48
CA THR A 82 1.25 -9.48 2.46
C THR A 82 0.92 -9.00 1.04
N ALA A 83 -0.29 -8.48 0.83
CA ALA A 83 -0.69 -7.93 -0.47
C ALA A 83 0.14 -6.69 -0.86
N LEU A 84 0.48 -5.83 0.10
CA LEU A 84 1.35 -4.67 -0.10
C LEU A 84 2.79 -5.07 -0.46
N ALA A 85 3.29 -6.18 0.07
CA ALA A 85 4.60 -6.74 -0.28
C ALA A 85 4.66 -7.19 -1.74
N MET A 86 3.55 -7.68 -2.29
CA MET A 86 3.48 -8.22 -3.65
C MET A 86 3.21 -7.11 -4.67
N PRO A 87 4.13 -6.82 -5.63
CA PRO A 87 3.92 -5.76 -6.61
C PRO A 87 2.61 -5.88 -7.40
N ARG A 88 2.23 -7.11 -7.76
CA ARG A 88 1.00 -7.38 -8.53
C ARG A 88 -0.30 -7.18 -7.74
N ARG A 89 -0.26 -7.27 -6.42
CA ARG A 89 -1.43 -7.16 -5.53
C ARG A 89 -1.44 -5.87 -4.69
N ARG A 90 -0.41 -5.06 -4.80
CA ARG A 90 -0.20 -3.85 -3.98
C ARG A 90 -1.37 -2.89 -4.03
N ARG A 91 -1.94 -2.67 -5.23
CA ARG A 91 -3.11 -1.82 -5.38
C ARG A 91 -4.31 -2.33 -4.59
N HIS A 92 -4.61 -3.64 -4.65
CA HIS A 92 -5.69 -4.24 -3.87
C HIS A 92 -5.39 -4.17 -2.37
N GLY A 93 -4.14 -4.42 -1.96
CA GLY A 93 -3.70 -4.23 -0.57
C GLY A 93 -3.93 -2.81 -0.08
N ALA A 94 -3.62 -1.78 -0.89
CA ALA A 94 -3.85 -0.40 -0.54
C ALA A 94 -5.35 -0.04 -0.43
N ILE A 95 -6.19 -0.56 -1.31
CA ILE A 95 -7.64 -0.38 -1.23
C ILE A 95 -8.19 -1.02 0.04
N THR A 96 -7.81 -2.27 0.33
CA THR A 96 -8.24 -2.97 1.55
C THR A 96 -7.73 -2.28 2.81
N ALA A 97 -6.51 -1.73 2.78
CA ALA A 97 -5.97 -0.91 3.88
C ALA A 97 -6.86 0.31 4.17
N ILE A 98 -7.30 1.04 3.13
CA ILE A 98 -8.21 2.18 3.30
C ILE A 98 -9.53 1.72 3.91
N MET A 99 -10.10 0.63 3.42
CA MET A 99 -11.37 0.09 3.95
C MET A 99 -11.25 -0.29 5.42
N LEU A 100 -10.16 -0.95 5.83
CA LEU A 100 -9.92 -1.31 7.24
C LEU A 100 -9.73 -0.07 8.11
N LEU A 101 -8.95 0.91 7.66
CA LEU A 101 -8.75 2.15 8.39
C LEU A 101 -10.07 2.88 8.62
N VAL A 102 -10.93 2.97 7.60
CA VAL A 102 -12.26 3.58 7.73
C VAL A 102 -13.15 2.76 8.67
N LEU A 103 -13.09 1.41 8.59
CA LEU A 103 -13.86 0.52 9.46
C LEU A 103 -13.45 0.63 10.93
N PHE A 104 -12.17 0.87 11.22
CA PHE A 104 -11.68 1.02 12.60
C PHE A 104 -12.03 2.37 13.24
N LEU A 105 -12.40 3.37 12.43
CA LEU A 105 -12.70 4.71 12.95
C LEU A 105 -13.83 4.72 13.99
N PRO A 106 -14.98 4.06 13.78
CA PRO A 106 -16.04 4.00 14.78
C PRO A 106 -15.60 3.36 16.10
N ALA A 107 -14.82 2.28 16.05
CA ALA A 107 -14.30 1.60 17.25
C ALA A 107 -13.33 2.53 18.02
N ASN A 108 -12.43 3.23 17.33
CA ASN A 108 -11.53 4.19 17.95
C ASN A 108 -12.29 5.36 18.61
N ILE A 109 -13.33 5.88 17.95
CA ILE A 109 -14.19 6.94 18.51
C ILE A 109 -14.90 6.42 19.76
N TYR A 110 -15.52 5.24 19.68
CA TYR A 110 -16.19 4.62 20.82
C TYR A 110 -15.26 4.43 22.02
N ALA A 111 -14.06 3.89 21.78
CA ALA A 111 -13.06 3.67 22.81
C ALA A 111 -12.64 4.98 23.50
N CYS A 112 -12.37 6.03 22.74
CA CYS A 112 -12.02 7.34 23.30
C CYS A 112 -13.16 7.98 24.08
N LEU A 113 -14.42 7.89 23.62
CA LEU A 113 -15.58 8.44 24.33
C LEU A 113 -15.86 7.72 25.65
N ASN A 114 -15.56 6.42 25.72
CA ASN A 114 -15.76 5.60 26.92
C ASN A 114 -14.51 5.43 27.79
N HIS A 115 -13.38 6.06 27.43
CA HIS A 115 -12.11 5.94 28.14
C HIS A 115 -11.61 4.50 28.30
N VAL A 116 -11.87 3.63 27.31
CA VAL A 116 -11.52 2.20 27.31
C VAL A 116 -10.53 1.86 26.19
N GLY A 117 -9.85 0.72 26.34
CA GLY A 117 -8.96 0.17 25.33
C GLY A 117 -7.48 0.36 25.61
N VAL A 118 -6.67 0.28 24.56
CA VAL A 118 -5.21 0.25 24.62
C VAL A 118 -4.62 1.64 24.79
N GLY A 119 -3.66 1.77 25.71
CA GLY A 119 -2.79 2.93 25.81
C GLY A 119 -3.54 4.25 26.02
N GLU A 120 -3.31 5.20 25.13
CA GLU A 120 -3.78 6.57 25.25
C GLU A 120 -5.29 6.75 24.94
N HIS A 121 -6.01 5.73 24.48
CA HIS A 121 -7.48 5.80 24.36
C HIS A 121 -8.16 6.13 25.70
N LYS A 122 -7.52 5.73 26.81
CA LYS A 122 -7.95 6.06 28.18
C LYS A 122 -7.90 7.54 28.51
N LEU A 123 -7.16 8.36 27.72
CA LEU A 123 -7.16 9.83 27.84
C LEU A 123 -8.45 10.47 27.33
N GLY A 124 -9.31 9.68 26.68
CA GLY A 124 -10.62 10.14 26.25
C GLY A 124 -10.60 10.98 24.96
N PRO A 125 -11.58 11.90 24.79
CA PRO A 125 -11.78 12.66 23.54
C PRO A 125 -10.59 13.46 23.07
N ILE A 126 -9.71 13.91 23.98
CA ILE A 126 -8.50 14.66 23.66
C ILE A 126 -7.58 13.83 22.76
N TYR A 127 -7.53 12.52 22.97
CA TYR A 127 -6.72 11.62 22.15
C TYR A 127 -7.20 11.53 20.70
N LEU A 128 -8.48 11.80 20.40
CA LEU A 128 -8.99 11.85 19.02
C LEU A 128 -8.28 12.93 18.19
N ALA A 129 -7.81 14.01 18.82
CA ALA A 129 -7.03 15.03 18.12
C ALA A 129 -5.70 14.51 17.56
N VAL A 130 -5.17 13.43 18.11
CA VAL A 130 -3.97 12.74 17.60
C VAL A 130 -4.37 11.59 16.66
N ARG A 131 -5.35 10.82 17.05
CA ARG A 131 -5.76 9.59 16.35
C ARG A 131 -6.36 9.86 14.98
N ILE A 132 -7.24 10.87 14.85
CA ILE A 132 -7.88 11.21 13.57
C ILE A 132 -6.86 11.69 12.53
N PRO A 133 -5.99 12.67 12.81
CA PRO A 133 -4.94 13.08 11.87
C PRO A 133 -4.02 11.92 11.46
N LEU A 134 -3.63 11.06 12.40
CA LEU A 134 -2.82 9.88 12.11
C LEU A 134 -3.52 8.95 11.12
N GLN A 135 -4.80 8.68 11.34
CA GLN A 135 -5.59 7.80 10.47
C GLN A 135 -5.78 8.41 9.08
N LEU A 136 -6.06 9.70 8.98
CA LEU A 136 -6.12 10.42 7.71
C LEU A 136 -4.78 10.40 6.98
N TRP A 137 -3.68 10.50 7.72
CA TRP A 137 -2.33 10.36 7.16
C TRP A 137 -2.10 8.98 6.56
N LEU A 138 -2.44 7.90 7.28
CA LEU A 138 -2.31 6.53 6.78
C LEU A 138 -3.17 6.28 5.54
N ILE A 139 -4.41 6.82 5.51
CA ILE A 139 -5.27 6.78 4.32
C ILE A 139 -4.60 7.53 3.16
N GLY A 140 -4.01 8.69 3.41
CA GLY A 140 -3.25 9.46 2.41
C GLY A 140 -2.07 8.67 1.83
N VAL A 141 -1.31 7.96 2.67
CA VAL A 141 -0.21 7.07 2.24
C VAL A 141 -0.75 5.92 1.39
N ALA A 142 -1.84 5.28 1.80
CA ALA A 142 -2.47 4.20 1.04
C ALA A 142 -2.98 4.67 -0.33
N LEU A 143 -3.59 5.86 -0.41
CA LEU A 143 -3.99 6.49 -1.67
C LEU A 143 -2.79 6.79 -2.57
N ALA A 144 -1.67 7.24 -1.99
CA ALA A 144 -0.44 7.47 -2.75
C ALA A 144 0.11 6.16 -3.33
N VAL A 145 0.14 5.07 -2.55
CA VAL A 145 0.54 3.73 -3.02
C VAL A 145 -0.36 3.28 -4.16
N MET A 146 -1.67 3.44 -4.03
CA MET A 146 -2.64 3.06 -5.06
C MET A 146 -2.43 3.82 -6.38
N ARG A 147 -2.15 5.13 -6.32
CA ARG A 147 -1.90 6.00 -7.49
C ARG A 147 -0.57 5.66 -8.18
N LEU A 148 0.49 5.46 -7.42
CA LEU A 148 1.81 5.15 -7.95
C LEU A 148 1.83 3.80 -8.68
N ASP A 149 1.08 2.82 -8.19
CA ASP A 149 0.96 1.51 -8.83
C ASP A 149 0.13 1.56 -10.13
N SER A 150 -0.82 2.49 -10.22
CA SER A 150 -1.63 2.73 -11.43
C SER A 150 -0.82 3.40 -12.55
N THR A 151 0.22 4.17 -12.22
CA THR A 151 1.10 4.83 -13.20
C THR A 151 2.24 3.93 -13.68
N ALA A 152 2.51 2.82 -13.00
CA ALA A 152 3.37 1.75 -13.47
C ALA A 152 2.58 0.94 -14.50
N GLY A 153 2.47 1.46 -15.73
CA GLY A 153 1.72 0.89 -16.86
C GLY A 153 2.10 -0.57 -17.18
N PRO A 154 1.48 -1.17 -18.21
CA PRO A 154 1.59 -2.59 -18.50
C PRO A 154 3.04 -3.02 -18.54
N SER A 155 3.32 -4.09 -17.81
CA SER A 155 4.63 -4.67 -17.51
C SER A 155 5.69 -4.37 -18.57
N PHE A 156 6.80 -3.78 -18.14
CA PHE A 156 8.03 -3.56 -18.91
C PHE A 156 8.40 -4.72 -19.87
N CYS A 157 7.95 -5.93 -19.57
CA CYS A 157 8.08 -7.12 -20.41
C CYS A 157 7.27 -7.05 -21.73
N SER A 158 6.11 -6.37 -21.77
CA SER A 158 5.30 -6.24 -22.99
C SER A 158 5.86 -5.16 -23.92
N VAL A 159 6.42 -4.10 -23.35
CA VAL A 159 7.06 -3.02 -24.13
C VAL A 159 8.36 -3.52 -24.76
N ILE A 160 9.16 -4.33 -24.04
CA ILE A 160 10.39 -4.93 -24.58
C ILE A 160 10.06 -5.94 -25.68
N GLY A 161 8.99 -6.74 -25.52
CA GLY A 161 8.54 -7.68 -26.56
C GLY A 161 8.14 -6.97 -27.85
N LEU A 162 7.37 -5.90 -27.77
CA LEU A 162 6.97 -5.10 -28.93
C LEU A 162 8.14 -4.34 -29.56
N GLN A 163 9.07 -3.87 -28.74
CA GLN A 163 10.26 -3.15 -29.22
C GLN A 163 11.22 -4.12 -29.92
N LYS A 164 11.37 -5.34 -29.42
CA LYS A 164 12.15 -6.41 -30.07
C LYS A 164 11.50 -6.83 -31.39
N LEU A 165 10.18 -7.03 -31.43
CA LEU A 165 9.46 -7.33 -32.66
C LEU A 165 9.60 -6.21 -33.69
N ARG A 166 9.55 -4.96 -33.27
CA ARG A 166 9.71 -3.80 -34.15
C ARG A 166 11.14 -3.68 -34.71
N SER A 167 12.16 -3.99 -33.90
CA SER A 167 13.55 -4.02 -34.36
C SER A 167 13.81 -5.18 -35.34
N ASP A 168 13.21 -6.35 -35.06
CA ASP A 168 13.33 -7.52 -35.95
C ASP A 168 12.63 -7.30 -37.28
N LEU A 169 11.46 -6.65 -37.30
CA LEU A 169 10.77 -6.25 -38.52
C LEU A 169 11.54 -5.19 -39.31
N ALA A 170 12.12 -4.20 -38.64
CA ALA A 170 12.94 -3.17 -39.28
C ALA A 170 14.23 -3.72 -39.88
N SER A 171 14.82 -4.75 -39.29
CA SER A 171 16.02 -5.40 -39.79
C SER A 171 15.77 -6.29 -41.03
N GLN A 172 14.52 -6.74 -41.24
CA GLN A 172 14.14 -7.55 -42.39
C GLN A 172 13.77 -6.72 -43.63
N GLN A 173 13.41 -5.45 -43.49
CA GLN A 173 13.03 -4.58 -44.61
C GLN A 173 14.11 -4.43 -45.71
N PRO A 174 15.40 -4.23 -45.37
CA PRO A 174 16.41 -4.06 -46.41
C PRO A 174 16.66 -5.34 -47.24
N VAL A 175 16.44 -6.53 -46.67
CA VAL A 175 16.60 -7.81 -47.36
C VAL A 175 15.52 -8.06 -48.40
N VAL A 176 14.29 -7.67 -48.08
CA VAL A 176 13.13 -7.80 -49.00
C VAL A 176 13.27 -6.82 -50.16
N ALA A 177 13.70 -5.58 -49.93
CA ALA A 177 13.93 -4.57 -50.94
C ALA A 177 15.03 -4.99 -51.94
N LEU A 178 16.12 -5.61 -51.47
CA LEU A 178 17.21 -6.12 -52.30
C LEU A 178 16.78 -7.30 -53.15
N LYS A 179 15.88 -8.14 -52.65
CA LYS A 179 15.37 -9.34 -53.37
C LYS A 179 14.40 -8.96 -54.50
N MET A 180 13.59 -7.90 -54.30
CA MET A 180 12.72 -7.37 -55.34
C MET A 180 13.48 -6.62 -56.47
N SER A 181 14.56 -5.91 -56.14
CA SER A 181 15.44 -5.23 -57.10
C SER A 181 16.15 -6.24 -58.02
N ARG A 182 16.56 -7.42 -57.52
CA ARG A 182 17.24 -8.45 -58.33
C ARG A 182 16.29 -9.20 -59.29
N SER A 183 15.00 -9.31 -58.95
CA SER A 183 14.05 -9.97 -59.82
C SER A 183 13.63 -9.16 -61.04
N SER A 184 13.75 -7.82 -60.97
CA SER A 184 13.44 -6.95 -62.09
C SER A 184 14.55 -6.79 -63.15
N THR A 185 15.80 -7.16 -62.78
CA THR A 185 16.97 -7.07 -63.72
C THR A 185 17.17 -8.33 -64.56
N SER A 186 16.50 -9.43 -64.23
CA SER A 186 16.60 -10.71 -64.98
C SER A 186 15.53 -10.90 -66.08
N ALA A 187 14.70 -9.86 -66.29
CA ALA A 187 13.59 -9.93 -67.28
C ALA A 187 13.79 -8.95 -68.50
N ARG A 188 15.03 -8.62 -68.83
CA ARG A 188 15.40 -7.93 -70.09
C ARG A 188 16.39 -8.68 -70.89
#